data_084b8f065188538deea51d6d580b71a2
#
_entry.id   084b8f065188538deea51d6d580b71a2
#
_cell.length_a   1.000
_cell.length_b   1.000
_cell.length_c   1.000
_cell.angle_alpha   90.00
_cell.angle_beta   90.00
_cell.angle_gamma   90.00
#
_symmetry.space_group_name_H-M   'P 1'
#
loop_
_entity.id
_entity.type
_entity.pdbx_description
1 polymer ?
#
loop_
_entity_poly.entity_id
_entity_poly.type
_entity_poly.pdbx_seq_one_letter_code
_entity_poly.pdbx_strand_id
1 'polypeptide(L)'
;MKLTKDEEKMLSGGYGEATRRAMDILVKMGDYSGAKRMVPVSWADLSTFSGIGGGHGDSPDNDMYKFMKEMDDLCDRENVKFRCPTTLADAGTPERNERLTKMGAQLISPAGASSPHDIFPLPLFGQYVTPGATNINTYCNSMIGARGNNEGPIGVRMAAITGKTPEYGYLLDENRHARTVVEVKVEPKNYIEWAVIGFYISKRLSAHYWDVPVLTGIKPVAVTSDDIMSFCASMNNPGSITHFLIEGLSPEGRTLKQALNGKKPKEKFAVGQKQMKEIYDTYPPTGNRPEIVTLRFPLTVQRLYQVVRLIEGKKVHNDVSFSVDLTLAAKMVAEKFGLRKILESAGVLAAETQGQVMWRGKIIDPWVDAKREGVRTMVTDSLKDCNAVSQQEIDMVLLPSLEKIVEVALTGRLEA
;
A
#
# COMPACT_ATOMS: atom_id res chain seq x y z
N MET A 1 6.28 -29.92 -6.97
CA MET A 1 6.41 -28.94 -8.08
C MET A 1 7.52 -29.35 -9.05
N LYS A 2 7.40 -29.05 -10.37
CA LYS A 2 8.45 -29.37 -11.37
C LYS A 2 9.43 -28.18 -11.45
N LEU A 3 10.72 -28.46 -11.29
CA LEU A 3 11.79 -27.48 -11.38
C LEU A 3 12.57 -27.63 -12.71
N THR A 4 13.10 -26.54 -13.21
CA THR A 4 14.07 -26.51 -14.31
C THR A 4 15.47 -26.86 -13.78
N LYS A 5 16.40 -27.22 -14.68
CA LYS A 5 17.81 -27.50 -14.29
C LYS A 5 18.48 -26.35 -13.54
N ASP A 6 18.15 -25.09 -13.89
CA ASP A 6 18.68 -23.92 -13.20
C ASP A 6 18.09 -23.79 -11.78
N GLU A 7 16.81 -24.04 -11.62
CA GLU A 7 16.12 -24.04 -10.31
C GLU A 7 16.59 -25.19 -9.41
N GLU A 8 16.83 -26.39 -9.99
CA GLU A 8 17.45 -27.50 -9.26
C GLU A 8 18.88 -27.16 -8.82
N LYS A 9 19.65 -26.45 -9.67
CA LYS A 9 20.98 -25.95 -9.30
C LYS A 9 20.92 -24.91 -8.18
N MET A 10 19.90 -24.01 -8.17
CA MET A 10 19.67 -23.11 -7.05
C MET A 10 19.40 -23.89 -5.76
N LEU A 11 18.49 -24.84 -5.81
CA LEU A 11 18.06 -25.65 -4.66
C LEU A 11 19.17 -26.55 -4.11
N SER A 12 20.08 -27.02 -4.95
CA SER A 12 21.25 -27.81 -4.55
C SER A 12 22.46 -27.02 -4.08
N GLY A 13 22.37 -25.67 -4.03
CA GLY A 13 23.46 -24.81 -3.55
C GLY A 13 24.49 -24.45 -4.61
N GLY A 14 24.25 -24.75 -5.88
CA GLY A 14 25.17 -24.43 -6.98
C GLY A 14 25.40 -22.93 -7.22
N TYR A 15 24.63 -22.07 -6.51
CA TYR A 15 24.75 -20.61 -6.52
C TYR A 15 24.95 -20.02 -5.11
N GLY A 16 25.39 -20.82 -4.15
CA GLY A 16 25.61 -20.45 -2.76
C GLY A 16 24.45 -20.79 -1.84
N GLU A 17 24.71 -20.73 -0.55
CA GLU A 17 23.77 -21.12 0.50
C GLU A 17 22.59 -20.14 0.63
N ALA A 18 22.82 -18.83 0.44
CA ALA A 18 21.74 -17.85 0.46
C ALA A 18 20.70 -18.12 -0.64
N THR A 19 21.17 -18.40 -1.88
CA THR A 19 20.27 -18.74 -3.00
C THR A 19 19.56 -20.08 -2.75
N ARG A 20 20.27 -21.07 -2.18
CA ARG A 20 19.68 -22.37 -1.82
C ARG A 20 18.54 -22.21 -0.81
N ARG A 21 18.78 -21.49 0.29
CA ARG A 21 17.74 -21.23 1.30
C ARG A 21 16.55 -20.47 0.73
N ALA A 22 16.82 -19.45 -0.08
CA ALA A 22 15.76 -18.69 -0.75
C ALA A 22 14.91 -19.57 -1.65
N MET A 23 15.54 -20.43 -2.45
CA MET A 23 14.84 -21.36 -3.35
C MET A 23 14.05 -22.42 -2.59
N ASP A 24 14.60 -22.96 -1.49
CA ASP A 24 13.94 -23.97 -0.64
C ASP A 24 12.63 -23.40 -0.04
N ILE A 25 12.64 -22.16 0.41
CA ILE A 25 11.44 -21.48 0.92
C ILE A 25 10.39 -21.34 -0.19
N LEU A 26 10.77 -20.87 -1.37
CA LEU A 26 9.83 -20.70 -2.48
C LEU A 26 9.27 -22.04 -2.98
N VAL A 27 10.08 -23.11 -2.97
CA VAL A 27 9.60 -24.46 -3.29
C VAL A 27 8.56 -24.92 -2.27
N LYS A 28 8.83 -24.77 -0.98
CA LYS A 28 7.87 -25.11 0.10
C LYS A 28 6.58 -24.29 0.00
N MET A 29 6.69 -22.98 -0.28
CA MET A 29 5.51 -22.14 -0.52
C MET A 29 4.70 -22.65 -1.72
N GLY A 30 5.37 -22.98 -2.81
CA GLY A 30 4.74 -23.50 -4.01
C GLY A 30 4.08 -24.86 -3.80
N ASP A 31 4.73 -25.78 -3.13
CA ASP A 31 4.16 -27.11 -2.82
C ASP A 31 2.92 -26.98 -1.93
N TYR A 32 2.98 -26.11 -0.90
CA TYR A 32 1.83 -25.81 -0.04
C TYR A 32 0.66 -25.20 -0.82
N SER A 33 0.96 -24.27 -1.75
CA SER A 33 -0.05 -23.57 -2.56
C SER A 33 -0.51 -24.34 -3.80
N GLY A 34 0.02 -25.53 -4.04
CA GLY A 34 -0.32 -26.36 -5.20
C GLY A 34 0.26 -25.85 -6.52
N ALA A 35 1.31 -25.03 -6.49
CA ALA A 35 1.99 -24.55 -7.68
C ALA A 35 2.63 -25.72 -8.46
N LYS A 36 2.48 -25.69 -9.79
CA LYS A 36 3.05 -26.73 -10.65
C LYS A 36 4.48 -26.44 -11.10
N ARG A 37 4.87 -25.17 -11.12
CA ARG A 37 6.18 -24.67 -11.58
C ARG A 37 6.54 -23.35 -10.92
N MET A 38 7.80 -22.93 -11.07
CA MET A 38 8.25 -21.55 -10.85
C MET A 38 8.04 -20.73 -12.11
N VAL A 39 7.88 -19.41 -11.93
CA VAL A 39 7.86 -18.41 -13.01
C VAL A 39 8.91 -17.34 -12.76
N PRO A 40 9.45 -16.69 -13.80
CA PRO A 40 10.39 -15.60 -13.64
C PRO A 40 9.68 -14.36 -13.10
N VAL A 41 10.34 -13.63 -12.18
CA VAL A 41 9.87 -12.36 -11.64
C VAL A 41 10.44 -11.22 -12.47
N SER A 42 9.56 -10.40 -13.03
CA SER A 42 9.94 -9.22 -13.82
C SER A 42 10.32 -8.03 -12.95
N TRP A 43 9.77 -7.97 -11.73
CA TRP A 43 10.04 -6.91 -10.76
C TRP A 43 9.63 -7.34 -9.36
N ALA A 44 10.51 -7.05 -8.38
CA ALA A 44 10.25 -7.22 -6.96
C ALA A 44 10.31 -5.86 -6.24
N ASP A 45 9.44 -5.63 -5.26
CA ASP A 45 9.47 -4.41 -4.46
C ASP A 45 9.61 -4.73 -2.98
N LEU A 46 10.75 -4.36 -2.41
CA LEU A 46 11.11 -4.60 -1.02
C LEU A 46 10.57 -3.49 -0.10
N SER A 47 9.35 -3.02 -0.37
CA SER A 47 8.79 -1.94 0.43
C SER A 47 8.33 -2.40 1.82
N THR A 48 8.42 -1.51 2.75
CA THR A 48 7.93 -1.33 4.12
C THR A 48 7.92 -2.50 5.10
N PHE A 49 7.60 -3.70 4.73
CA PHE A 49 7.48 -4.82 5.67
C PHE A 49 8.60 -5.85 5.52
N SER A 50 9.78 -5.41 5.13
CA SER A 50 10.92 -6.33 4.99
C SER A 50 11.50 -6.84 6.32
N GLY A 51 10.81 -6.60 7.43
CA GLY A 51 11.12 -7.17 8.74
C GLY A 51 12.34 -6.59 9.42
N ILE A 52 13.01 -5.60 8.83
CA ILE A 52 14.20 -4.99 9.39
C ILE A 52 14.14 -3.49 9.16
N GLY A 53 13.81 -2.74 10.20
CA GLY A 53 13.96 -1.29 10.30
C GLY A 53 12.74 -0.44 9.94
N GLY A 54 11.74 -0.38 10.78
CA GLY A 54 10.66 0.59 10.73
C GLY A 54 9.27 0.04 10.98
N GLY A 55 8.78 0.08 12.20
CA GLY A 55 7.43 -0.31 12.57
C GLY A 55 7.30 -1.76 13.03
N HIS A 56 6.24 -2.37 13.01
CA HIS A 56 5.74 -3.55 13.70
C HIS A 56 6.58 -4.86 13.75
N GLY A 57 7.80 -4.94 13.21
CA GLY A 57 8.57 -6.19 13.14
C GLY A 57 10.00 -6.12 13.66
N ASP A 58 10.47 -4.96 14.12
CA ASP A 58 11.89 -4.75 14.41
C ASP A 58 12.35 -5.11 15.82
N SER A 59 11.49 -5.79 16.58
CA SER A 59 11.93 -6.32 17.86
C SER A 59 12.98 -7.41 17.64
N PRO A 60 14.15 -7.33 18.28
CA PRO A 60 15.14 -8.41 18.27
C PRO A 60 14.59 -9.76 18.72
N ASP A 61 13.48 -9.76 19.40
CA ASP A 61 12.78 -10.98 19.87
C ASP A 61 11.85 -11.58 18.80
N ASN A 62 11.57 -10.85 17.70
CA ASN A 62 10.73 -11.34 16.61
C ASN A 62 11.50 -12.35 15.74
N ASP A 63 10.94 -13.55 15.57
CA ASP A 63 11.59 -14.61 14.79
C ASP A 63 11.74 -14.27 13.30
N MET A 64 10.81 -13.49 12.74
CA MET A 64 10.93 -13.00 11.36
C MET A 64 12.12 -12.03 11.23
N TYR A 65 12.32 -11.14 12.20
CA TYR A 65 13.48 -10.25 12.25
C TYR A 65 14.78 -11.05 12.30
N LYS A 66 14.88 -12.02 13.22
CA LYS A 66 16.06 -12.89 13.36
C LYS A 66 16.36 -13.63 12.04
N PHE A 67 15.34 -14.22 11.44
CA PHE A 67 15.46 -14.92 10.17
C PHE A 67 15.95 -13.99 9.04
N MET A 68 15.32 -12.81 8.89
CA MET A 68 15.71 -11.86 7.83
C MET A 68 17.14 -11.34 8.05
N LYS A 69 17.53 -11.07 9.30
CA LYS A 69 18.90 -10.68 9.63
C LYS A 69 19.91 -11.78 9.28
N GLU A 70 19.61 -13.02 9.63
CA GLU A 70 20.47 -14.17 9.27
C GLU A 70 20.62 -14.30 7.75
N MET A 71 19.52 -14.14 7.00
CA MET A 71 19.55 -14.17 5.54
C MET A 71 20.36 -13.00 4.96
N ASP A 72 20.22 -11.80 5.51
CA ASP A 72 20.99 -10.64 5.07
C ASP A 72 22.49 -10.81 5.34
N ASP A 73 22.85 -11.33 6.52
CA ASP A 73 24.26 -11.61 6.87
C ASP A 73 24.86 -12.71 5.97
N LEU A 74 24.06 -13.66 5.55
CA LEU A 74 24.46 -14.71 4.60
C LEU A 74 24.64 -14.15 3.18
N CYS A 75 23.71 -13.30 2.74
CA CYS A 75 23.82 -12.61 1.44
C CYS A 75 25.07 -11.72 1.35
N ASP A 76 25.42 -11.03 2.44
CA ASP A 76 26.64 -10.21 2.49
C ASP A 76 27.91 -11.07 2.36
N ARG A 77 28.01 -12.16 3.13
CA ARG A 77 29.16 -13.08 3.07
C ARG A 77 29.39 -13.70 1.69
N GLU A 78 28.28 -13.96 0.98
CA GLU A 78 28.31 -14.57 -0.37
C GLU A 78 28.29 -13.54 -1.50
N ASN A 79 28.24 -12.24 -1.18
CA ASN A 79 28.10 -11.14 -2.14
C ASN A 79 26.94 -11.35 -3.13
N VAL A 80 25.79 -11.77 -2.61
CA VAL A 80 24.61 -12.06 -3.41
C VAL A 80 24.07 -10.81 -4.09
N LYS A 81 23.66 -10.94 -5.34
CA LYS A 81 22.94 -9.91 -6.11
C LYS A 81 21.52 -10.37 -6.39
N PHE A 82 20.58 -9.42 -6.39
CA PHE A 82 19.21 -9.70 -6.83
C PHE A 82 19.19 -10.13 -8.31
N ARG A 83 18.36 -11.11 -8.61
CA ARG A 83 18.28 -11.73 -9.95
C ARG A 83 17.11 -11.17 -10.79
N CYS A 84 16.36 -10.22 -10.27
CA CYS A 84 15.38 -9.44 -11.02
C CYS A 84 15.49 -7.96 -10.64
N PRO A 85 14.98 -7.04 -11.47
CA PRO A 85 14.82 -5.64 -11.11
C PRO A 85 14.13 -5.54 -9.75
N THR A 86 14.75 -4.84 -8.82
CA THR A 86 14.27 -4.77 -7.44
C THR A 86 14.26 -3.31 -6.97
N THR A 87 13.15 -2.88 -6.42
CA THR A 87 12.99 -1.56 -5.80
C THR A 87 12.96 -1.66 -4.29
N LEU A 88 13.34 -0.59 -3.64
CA LEU A 88 13.38 -0.45 -2.19
C LEU A 88 12.80 0.91 -1.79
N ALA A 89 11.85 0.91 -0.89
CA ALA A 89 11.44 2.14 -0.21
C ALA A 89 12.49 2.55 0.82
N ASP A 90 12.77 3.85 0.90
CA ASP A 90 13.68 4.44 1.89
C ASP A 90 13.00 4.58 3.26
N ALA A 91 12.47 3.48 3.77
CA ALA A 91 11.73 3.42 5.04
C ALA A 91 12.47 2.64 6.13
N GLY A 92 13.74 2.29 5.89
CA GLY A 92 14.55 1.48 6.79
C GLY A 92 15.70 2.24 7.44
N THR A 93 16.56 1.51 8.15
CA THR A 93 17.82 2.09 8.63
C THR A 93 18.78 2.35 7.46
N PRO A 94 19.68 3.35 7.56
CA PRO A 94 20.70 3.60 6.56
C PRO A 94 21.52 2.35 6.20
N GLU A 95 21.88 1.54 7.21
CA GLU A 95 22.67 0.31 7.03
C GLU A 95 21.92 -0.72 6.19
N ARG A 96 20.61 -0.87 6.44
CA ARG A 96 19.75 -1.76 5.64
C ARG A 96 19.67 -1.28 4.19
N ASN A 97 19.41 0.00 4.00
CA ASN A 97 19.27 0.57 2.66
C ASN A 97 20.57 0.44 1.86
N GLU A 98 21.72 0.69 2.49
CA GLU A 98 23.05 0.48 1.89
C GLU A 98 23.26 -0.99 1.49
N ARG A 99 22.96 -1.92 2.39
CA ARG A 99 23.07 -3.37 2.16
C ARG A 99 22.24 -3.81 0.95
N LEU A 100 20.95 -3.45 0.91
CA LEU A 100 20.06 -3.84 -0.18
C LEU A 100 20.41 -3.16 -1.51
N THR A 101 20.90 -1.93 -1.46
CA THR A 101 21.42 -1.23 -2.65
C THR A 101 22.67 -1.91 -3.18
N LYS A 102 23.58 -2.38 -2.32
CA LYS A 102 24.72 -3.21 -2.73
C LYS A 102 24.28 -4.52 -3.40
N MET A 103 23.15 -5.09 -3.01
CA MET A 103 22.56 -6.26 -3.67
C MET A 103 21.90 -5.92 -5.02
N GLY A 104 21.74 -4.64 -5.35
CA GLY A 104 21.18 -4.18 -6.63
C GLY A 104 19.76 -3.60 -6.52
N ALA A 105 19.23 -3.36 -5.32
CA ALA A 105 17.97 -2.65 -5.18
C ALA A 105 18.11 -1.16 -5.57
N GLN A 106 17.10 -0.64 -6.26
CA GLN A 106 16.97 0.79 -6.52
C GLN A 106 16.15 1.44 -5.41
N LEU A 107 16.73 2.43 -4.77
CA LEU A 107 16.03 3.25 -3.80
C LEU A 107 15.06 4.18 -4.52
N ILE A 108 13.75 4.09 -4.25
CA ILE A 108 12.75 4.81 -5.02
C ILE A 108 12.08 5.95 -4.27
N SER A 109 11.83 5.85 -2.98
CA SER A 109 11.19 6.95 -2.25
C SER A 109 11.18 6.73 -0.74
N PRO A 110 11.32 7.77 0.07
CA PRO A 110 11.08 7.68 1.52
C PRO A 110 9.61 7.46 1.88
N ALA A 111 8.68 7.99 1.09
CA ALA A 111 7.25 7.71 1.26
C ALA A 111 6.81 6.37 0.63
N GLY A 112 7.70 5.71 0.04
CA GLY A 112 7.91 4.52 -0.75
C GLY A 112 6.72 3.68 -1.08
N ALA A 113 6.33 2.91 -0.21
CA ALA A 113 5.50 1.74 -0.45
C ALA A 113 4.02 2.00 -0.76
N SER A 114 3.58 3.23 -0.74
CA SER A 114 2.17 3.53 -0.85
C SER A 114 1.73 4.07 -2.20
N SER A 115 2.68 4.40 -3.06
CA SER A 115 2.35 5.05 -4.33
C SER A 115 2.93 4.34 -5.54
N PRO A 116 2.09 3.75 -6.42
CA PRO A 116 2.56 3.29 -7.73
C PRO A 116 3.12 4.42 -8.59
N HIS A 117 2.87 5.69 -8.25
CA HIS A 117 3.49 6.83 -8.94
C HIS A 117 5.01 6.91 -8.75
N ASP A 118 5.54 6.27 -7.71
CA ASP A 118 6.96 6.26 -7.40
C ASP A 118 7.65 4.97 -7.89
N ILE A 119 6.90 4.04 -8.48
CA ILE A 119 7.45 2.79 -9.03
C ILE A 119 8.02 3.06 -10.42
N PHE A 120 9.29 2.75 -10.55
CA PHE A 120 9.95 2.78 -11.86
C PHE A 120 10.98 1.65 -11.98
N PRO A 121 10.97 0.85 -13.05
CA PRO A 121 9.97 0.82 -14.14
C PRO A 121 8.66 0.15 -13.72
N LEU A 122 7.53 0.64 -14.23
CA LEU A 122 6.23 -0.03 -14.06
C LEU A 122 6.24 -1.39 -14.78
N PRO A 123 5.64 -2.43 -14.18
CA PRO A 123 5.45 -3.70 -14.86
C PRO A 123 4.48 -3.56 -16.03
N LEU A 124 4.55 -4.50 -16.96
CA LEU A 124 3.65 -4.57 -18.11
C LEU A 124 2.56 -5.62 -17.88
N PHE A 125 1.51 -5.55 -18.70
CA PHE A 125 0.44 -6.53 -18.72
C PHE A 125 0.98 -7.96 -18.82
N GLY A 126 0.50 -8.86 -17.97
CA GLY A 126 0.86 -10.27 -17.95
C GLY A 126 2.21 -10.60 -17.30
N GLN A 127 3.01 -9.61 -16.91
CA GLN A 127 4.26 -9.87 -16.21
C GLN A 127 4.03 -10.33 -14.77
N TYR A 128 4.85 -11.27 -14.31
CA TYR A 128 4.86 -11.74 -12.93
C TYR A 128 5.68 -10.79 -12.05
N VAL A 129 5.07 -10.37 -10.95
CA VAL A 129 5.65 -9.39 -10.02
C VAL A 129 5.46 -9.83 -8.58
N THR A 130 6.36 -9.37 -7.70
CA THR A 130 6.26 -9.61 -6.26
C THR A 130 6.35 -8.27 -5.50
N PRO A 131 5.28 -7.47 -5.49
CA PRO A 131 5.24 -6.23 -4.73
C PRO A 131 5.09 -6.50 -3.24
N GLY A 132 5.94 -5.88 -2.42
CA GLY A 132 5.88 -6.00 -0.96
C GLY A 132 4.75 -5.18 -0.33
N ALA A 133 4.30 -4.11 -0.99
CA ALA A 133 3.16 -3.32 -0.53
C ALA A 133 1.86 -3.80 -1.17
N THR A 134 0.88 -4.09 -0.33
CA THR A 134 -0.40 -4.67 -0.75
C THR A 134 -1.19 -3.78 -1.72
N ASN A 135 -1.20 -2.46 -1.50
CA ASN A 135 -1.87 -1.51 -2.38
C ASN A 135 -1.21 -1.42 -3.77
N ILE A 136 0.13 -1.50 -3.83
CA ILE A 136 0.87 -1.58 -5.09
C ILE A 136 0.52 -2.87 -5.83
N ASN A 137 0.50 -4.00 -5.11
CA ASN A 137 0.09 -5.28 -5.67
C ASN A 137 -1.34 -5.20 -6.27
N THR A 138 -2.26 -4.60 -5.52
CA THR A 138 -3.65 -4.40 -5.98
C THR A 138 -3.70 -3.55 -7.25
N TYR A 139 -2.93 -2.47 -7.32
CA TYR A 139 -2.84 -1.63 -8.51
C TYR A 139 -2.24 -2.39 -9.70
N CYS A 140 -1.13 -3.09 -9.51
CA CYS A 140 -0.48 -3.90 -10.54
C CYS A 140 -1.44 -4.95 -11.12
N ASN A 141 -2.15 -5.67 -10.25
CA ASN A 141 -3.13 -6.67 -10.66
C ASN A 141 -4.30 -6.04 -11.42
N SER A 142 -4.90 -4.98 -10.88
CA SER A 142 -6.22 -4.50 -11.29
C SER A 142 -6.16 -3.47 -12.42
N MET A 143 -5.11 -2.64 -12.45
CA MET A 143 -4.99 -1.50 -13.37
C MET A 143 -3.96 -1.73 -14.46
N ILE A 144 -2.91 -2.51 -14.19
CA ILE A 144 -1.89 -2.85 -15.19
C ILE A 144 -2.20 -4.22 -15.81
N GLY A 145 -2.81 -5.13 -15.05
CA GLY A 145 -3.00 -6.53 -15.42
C GLY A 145 -1.70 -7.34 -15.32
N ALA A 146 -0.75 -6.85 -14.51
CA ALA A 146 0.37 -7.66 -14.05
C ALA A 146 -0.13 -8.72 -13.05
N ARG A 147 0.70 -9.66 -12.66
CA ARG A 147 0.33 -10.84 -11.91
C ARG A 147 1.16 -10.94 -10.64
N GLY A 148 0.55 -10.62 -9.51
CA GLY A 148 1.19 -10.67 -8.21
C GLY A 148 0.28 -11.22 -7.13
N ASN A 149 0.85 -11.97 -6.21
CA ASN A 149 0.19 -12.38 -4.98
C ASN A 149 0.60 -11.44 -3.83
N ASN A 150 -0.15 -11.49 -2.74
CA ASN A 150 0.21 -10.80 -1.51
C ASN A 150 1.12 -11.71 -0.66
N GLU A 151 2.39 -11.82 -1.05
CA GLU A 151 3.30 -12.87 -0.54
C GLU A 151 4.02 -12.49 0.77
N GLY A 152 3.86 -11.32 1.27
CA GLY A 152 4.57 -10.89 2.47
C GLY A 152 6.10 -10.74 2.28
N PRO A 153 6.80 -10.21 3.30
CA PRO A 153 8.21 -9.75 3.16
C PRO A 153 9.20 -10.87 2.82
N ILE A 154 9.00 -12.05 3.40
CA ILE A 154 9.90 -13.20 3.18
C ILE A 154 9.80 -13.67 1.72
N GLY A 155 8.58 -13.91 1.22
CA GLY A 155 8.37 -14.37 -0.15
C GLY A 155 8.95 -13.42 -1.18
N VAL A 156 8.70 -12.12 -1.01
CA VAL A 156 9.22 -11.05 -1.88
C VAL A 156 10.74 -11.02 -1.89
N ARG A 157 11.39 -11.12 -0.72
CA ARG A 157 12.85 -11.14 -0.60
C ARG A 157 13.45 -12.38 -1.26
N MET A 158 12.87 -13.56 -1.02
CA MET A 158 13.33 -14.80 -1.64
C MET A 158 13.16 -14.75 -3.16
N ALA A 159 12.05 -14.16 -3.63
CA ALA A 159 11.82 -13.95 -5.05
C ALA A 159 12.86 -12.99 -5.68
N ALA A 160 13.25 -11.92 -5.01
CA ALA A 160 14.31 -11.02 -5.47
C ALA A 160 15.67 -11.73 -5.57
N ILE A 161 16.04 -12.56 -4.58
CA ILE A 161 17.30 -13.32 -4.55
C ILE A 161 17.35 -14.34 -5.68
N THR A 162 16.24 -15.03 -5.96
CA THR A 162 16.20 -16.13 -6.95
C THR A 162 15.78 -15.70 -8.35
N GLY A 163 15.09 -14.54 -8.47
CA GLY A 163 14.41 -14.13 -9.70
C GLY A 163 13.20 -15.00 -10.05
N LYS A 164 12.66 -15.74 -9.09
CA LYS A 164 11.59 -16.72 -9.26
C LYS A 164 10.51 -16.58 -8.21
N THR A 165 9.28 -16.97 -8.57
CA THR A 165 8.17 -17.16 -7.63
C THR A 165 7.32 -18.37 -8.05
N PRO A 166 6.69 -19.10 -7.12
CA PRO A 166 5.80 -20.19 -7.48
C PRO A 166 4.53 -19.69 -8.17
N GLU A 167 4.07 -20.39 -9.21
CA GLU A 167 2.90 -20.00 -10.00
C GLU A 167 1.61 -20.50 -9.34
N TYR A 168 0.98 -19.65 -8.54
CA TYR A 168 -0.30 -19.93 -7.87
C TYR A 168 -1.14 -18.65 -7.72
N GLY A 169 -2.34 -18.77 -7.17
CA GLY A 169 -3.19 -17.63 -6.85
C GLY A 169 -3.50 -16.76 -8.06
N TYR A 170 -3.29 -15.46 -7.95
CA TYR A 170 -3.53 -14.50 -9.03
C TYR A 170 -2.49 -14.52 -10.15
N LEU A 171 -1.48 -15.36 -10.07
CA LEU A 171 -0.58 -15.62 -11.18
C LEU A 171 -1.26 -16.49 -12.26
N LEU A 172 -2.31 -17.22 -11.89
CA LEU A 172 -3.09 -18.08 -12.77
C LEU A 172 -4.30 -17.36 -13.37
N ASP A 173 -4.52 -17.49 -14.67
CA ASP A 173 -5.63 -16.85 -15.39
C ASP A 173 -7.00 -17.20 -14.81
N GLU A 174 -7.21 -18.44 -14.43
CA GLU A 174 -8.47 -18.93 -13.89
C GLU A 174 -8.92 -18.26 -12.58
N ASN A 175 -7.99 -17.66 -11.85
CA ASN A 175 -8.26 -16.99 -10.58
C ASN A 175 -8.48 -15.48 -10.71
N ARG A 176 -8.33 -14.93 -11.93
CA ARG A 176 -8.38 -13.48 -12.17
C ARG A 176 -9.75 -12.98 -12.61
N HIS A 177 -10.69 -13.87 -12.88
CA HIS A 177 -12.04 -13.50 -13.31
C HIS A 177 -12.91 -13.11 -12.13
N ALA A 178 -13.74 -12.09 -12.37
CA ALA A 178 -14.69 -11.63 -11.37
C ALA A 178 -15.71 -12.71 -11.00
N ARG A 179 -16.03 -12.77 -9.73
CA ARG A 179 -17.07 -13.65 -9.16
C ARG A 179 -18.22 -12.87 -8.54
N THR A 180 -17.95 -11.62 -8.17
CA THR A 180 -18.92 -10.71 -7.55
C THR A 180 -19.10 -9.47 -8.41
N VAL A 181 -20.35 -9.04 -8.60
CA VAL A 181 -20.67 -7.77 -9.28
C VAL A 181 -21.07 -6.74 -8.24
N VAL A 182 -20.38 -5.61 -8.25
CA VAL A 182 -20.65 -4.46 -7.38
C VAL A 182 -21.16 -3.32 -8.23
N GLU A 183 -22.45 -2.97 -8.06
CA GLU A 183 -23.05 -1.82 -8.73
C GLU A 183 -22.81 -0.55 -7.91
N VAL A 184 -21.95 0.35 -8.40
CA VAL A 184 -21.70 1.64 -7.76
C VAL A 184 -22.80 2.61 -8.20
N LYS A 185 -23.67 3.03 -7.25
CA LYS A 185 -24.85 3.90 -7.45
C LYS A 185 -24.59 5.36 -7.04
N VAL A 186 -23.35 5.70 -6.78
CA VAL A 186 -22.93 7.05 -6.44
C VAL A 186 -21.86 7.51 -7.42
N GLU A 187 -21.70 8.80 -7.59
CA GLU A 187 -20.57 9.40 -8.31
C GLU A 187 -19.59 9.93 -7.25
N PRO A 188 -18.46 9.22 -7.00
CA PRO A 188 -17.49 9.64 -6.00
C PRO A 188 -16.89 10.99 -6.40
N LYS A 189 -16.78 11.92 -5.47
CA LYS A 189 -16.35 13.30 -5.73
C LYS A 189 -14.84 13.50 -5.58
N ASN A 190 -14.18 12.62 -4.86
CA ASN A 190 -12.76 12.71 -4.53
C ASN A 190 -12.20 11.35 -4.09
N TYR A 191 -10.88 11.28 -3.93
CA TYR A 191 -10.18 10.05 -3.57
C TYR A 191 -10.59 9.46 -2.20
N ILE A 192 -11.11 10.28 -1.25
CA ILE A 192 -11.58 9.79 0.06
C ILE A 192 -12.90 9.00 -0.13
N GLU A 193 -13.82 9.52 -0.94
CA GLU A 193 -15.06 8.80 -1.25
C GLU A 193 -14.78 7.48 -2.01
N TRP A 194 -13.76 7.46 -2.88
CA TRP A 194 -13.27 6.22 -3.48
C TRP A 194 -12.73 5.24 -2.44
N ALA A 195 -11.97 5.73 -1.46
CA ALA A 195 -11.51 4.91 -0.33
C ALA A 195 -12.68 4.32 0.46
N VAL A 196 -13.72 5.12 0.73
CA VAL A 196 -14.94 4.69 1.46
C VAL A 196 -15.64 3.55 0.71
N ILE A 197 -15.80 3.67 -0.61
CA ILE A 197 -16.38 2.61 -1.45
C ILE A 197 -15.54 1.34 -1.37
N GLY A 198 -14.20 1.46 -1.54
CA GLY A 198 -13.27 0.33 -1.48
C GLY A 198 -13.30 -0.37 -0.12
N PHE A 199 -13.32 0.39 0.96
CA PHE A 199 -13.38 -0.14 2.32
C PHE A 199 -14.68 -0.90 2.59
N TYR A 200 -15.82 -0.37 2.16
CA TYR A 200 -17.10 -1.05 2.29
C TYR A 200 -17.10 -2.39 1.53
N ILE A 201 -16.64 -2.39 0.27
CA ILE A 201 -16.54 -3.61 -0.54
C ILE A 201 -15.62 -4.63 0.14
N SER A 202 -14.47 -4.20 0.58
CA SER A 202 -13.49 -5.06 1.24
C SER A 202 -14.04 -5.66 2.55
N LYS A 203 -14.68 -4.85 3.39
CA LYS A 203 -15.34 -5.31 4.62
C LYS A 203 -16.42 -6.36 4.34
N ARG A 204 -17.22 -6.16 3.29
CA ARG A 204 -18.28 -7.10 2.90
C ARG A 204 -17.73 -8.42 2.37
N LEU A 205 -16.61 -8.39 1.61
CA LEU A 205 -16.02 -9.56 0.98
C LEU A 205 -14.91 -10.21 1.83
N SER A 206 -14.69 -9.75 3.05
CA SER A 206 -13.57 -10.20 3.92
C SER A 206 -13.56 -11.70 4.21
N ALA A 207 -14.70 -12.37 4.10
CA ALA A 207 -14.79 -13.83 4.27
C ALA A 207 -14.41 -14.62 3.00
N HIS A 208 -14.11 -13.94 1.89
CA HIS A 208 -13.93 -14.55 0.57
C HIS A 208 -12.61 -14.11 -0.07
N TYR A 209 -11.49 -14.50 0.52
CA TYR A 209 -10.14 -14.06 0.17
C TYR A 209 -9.79 -14.06 -1.34
N TRP A 210 -10.37 -14.98 -2.13
CA TRP A 210 -10.13 -15.07 -3.57
C TRP A 210 -11.27 -14.55 -4.43
N ASP A 211 -12.24 -13.85 -3.87
CA ASP A 211 -13.30 -13.25 -4.68
C ASP A 211 -12.81 -11.97 -5.33
N VAL A 212 -12.79 -11.97 -6.66
CA VAL A 212 -12.50 -10.79 -7.48
C VAL A 212 -13.82 -10.06 -7.73
N PRO A 213 -14.02 -8.84 -7.19
CA PRO A 213 -15.18 -8.04 -7.53
C PRO A 213 -14.97 -7.32 -8.87
N VAL A 214 -16.03 -7.18 -9.67
CA VAL A 214 -16.09 -6.21 -10.77
C VAL A 214 -17.05 -5.09 -10.43
N LEU A 215 -16.57 -3.86 -10.50
CA LEU A 215 -17.34 -2.65 -10.28
C LEU A 215 -17.99 -2.21 -11.59
N THR A 216 -19.28 -1.91 -11.54
CA THR A 216 -20.09 -1.37 -12.64
C THR A 216 -20.71 -0.04 -12.25
N GLY A 217 -21.17 0.76 -13.22
CA GLY A 217 -21.80 2.07 -12.95
C GLY A 217 -20.80 3.23 -12.82
N ILE A 218 -19.51 2.97 -12.98
CA ILE A 218 -18.46 3.99 -12.95
C ILE A 218 -18.25 4.55 -14.36
N LYS A 219 -18.03 5.86 -14.46
CA LYS A 219 -17.65 6.53 -15.71
C LYS A 219 -16.12 6.60 -15.81
N PRO A 220 -15.44 5.78 -16.63
CA PRO A 220 -13.99 5.68 -16.65
C PRO A 220 -13.26 7.03 -16.88
N VAL A 221 -13.85 7.92 -17.67
CA VAL A 221 -13.26 9.25 -17.99
C VAL A 221 -13.22 10.22 -16.80
N ALA A 222 -13.96 9.93 -15.74
CA ALA A 222 -13.99 10.77 -14.53
C ALA A 222 -13.04 10.26 -13.44
N VAL A 223 -12.37 9.12 -13.64
CA VAL A 223 -11.52 8.47 -12.63
C VAL A 223 -10.08 8.96 -12.77
N THR A 224 -9.52 9.43 -11.67
CA THR A 224 -8.11 9.84 -11.59
C THR A 224 -7.23 8.72 -11.03
N SER A 225 -5.92 8.85 -11.20
CA SER A 225 -4.97 7.91 -10.58
C SER A 225 -5.00 7.98 -9.05
N ASP A 226 -5.25 9.15 -8.46
CA ASP A 226 -5.38 9.33 -7.02
C ASP A 226 -6.59 8.58 -6.46
N ASP A 227 -7.71 8.59 -7.18
CA ASP A 227 -8.92 7.86 -6.82
C ASP A 227 -8.65 6.36 -6.76
N ILE A 228 -8.01 5.81 -7.80
CA ILE A 228 -7.68 4.38 -7.87
C ILE A 228 -6.67 3.99 -6.80
N MET A 229 -5.70 4.83 -6.53
CA MET A 229 -4.70 4.58 -5.49
C MET A 229 -5.34 4.45 -4.12
N SER A 230 -6.19 5.41 -3.77
CA SER A 230 -6.92 5.42 -2.51
C SER A 230 -7.87 4.21 -2.40
N PHE A 231 -8.52 3.87 -3.51
CA PHE A 231 -9.36 2.69 -3.63
C PHE A 231 -8.53 1.40 -3.40
N CYS A 232 -7.37 1.25 -4.05
CA CYS A 232 -6.48 0.10 -3.87
C CYS A 232 -6.04 -0.06 -2.40
N ALA A 233 -5.67 1.04 -1.75
CA ALA A 233 -5.28 1.01 -0.33
C ALA A 233 -6.43 0.53 0.57
N SER A 234 -7.66 0.95 0.27
CA SER A 234 -8.84 0.61 1.05
C SER A 234 -9.36 -0.81 0.77
N MET A 235 -9.21 -1.32 -0.45
CA MET A 235 -9.55 -2.70 -0.80
C MET A 235 -8.71 -3.73 -0.04
N ASN A 236 -7.51 -3.36 0.39
CA ASN A 236 -6.67 -4.22 1.22
C ASN A 236 -7.10 -4.26 2.70
N ASN A 237 -7.97 -3.37 3.13
CA ASN A 237 -8.43 -3.24 4.51
C ASN A 237 -9.96 -3.16 4.55
N PRO A 238 -10.62 -4.02 5.28
CA PRO A 238 -10.19 -5.11 6.15
C PRO A 238 -10.11 -6.48 5.47
N GLY A 239 -10.55 -6.61 4.21
CA GLY A 239 -10.79 -7.90 3.56
C GLY A 239 -9.62 -8.47 2.76
N SER A 240 -8.48 -7.79 2.71
CA SER A 240 -7.27 -8.22 1.96
C SER A 240 -7.53 -8.50 0.46
N ILE A 241 -8.43 -7.73 -0.17
CA ILE A 241 -8.71 -7.87 -1.60
C ILE A 241 -7.57 -7.24 -2.40
N THR A 242 -6.82 -8.05 -3.13
CA THR A 242 -5.64 -7.62 -3.90
C THR A 242 -5.84 -7.69 -5.41
N HIS A 243 -7.05 -8.00 -5.85
CA HIS A 243 -7.45 -7.94 -7.25
C HIS A 243 -8.92 -7.57 -7.38
N PHE A 244 -9.22 -6.59 -8.20
CA PHE A 244 -10.57 -6.16 -8.57
C PHE A 244 -10.58 -5.74 -10.04
N LEU A 245 -11.76 -5.60 -10.62
CA LEU A 245 -11.93 -5.08 -11.97
C LEU A 245 -12.90 -3.90 -11.93
N ILE A 246 -12.68 -2.91 -12.79
CA ILE A 246 -13.63 -1.82 -13.08
C ILE A 246 -14.02 -1.93 -14.54
N GLU A 247 -15.31 -2.08 -14.81
CA GLU A 247 -15.81 -2.18 -16.17
C GLU A 247 -15.41 -0.97 -16.99
N GLY A 248 -14.79 -1.21 -18.15
CA GLY A 248 -14.31 -0.18 -19.06
C GLY A 248 -12.96 0.44 -18.71
N LEU A 249 -12.39 0.16 -17.52
CA LEU A 249 -11.11 0.74 -17.08
C LEU A 249 -10.02 -0.32 -16.88
N SER A 250 -10.29 -1.41 -16.17
CA SER A 250 -9.32 -2.48 -15.99
C SER A 250 -9.03 -3.23 -17.28
N PRO A 251 -7.76 -3.61 -17.58
CA PRO A 251 -7.42 -4.32 -18.81
C PRO A 251 -8.16 -5.64 -19.01
N GLU A 252 -8.42 -6.36 -17.92
CA GLU A 252 -9.14 -7.64 -17.89
C GLU A 252 -10.66 -7.46 -17.67
N GLY A 253 -11.14 -6.21 -17.56
CA GLY A 253 -12.53 -5.84 -17.28
C GLY A 253 -13.13 -4.85 -18.28
N ARG A 254 -12.72 -4.86 -19.55
CA ARG A 254 -13.25 -3.92 -20.56
C ARG A 254 -14.74 -4.01 -20.75
N THR A 255 -15.32 -5.17 -20.49
CA THR A 255 -16.75 -5.39 -20.45
C THR A 255 -17.08 -6.31 -19.28
N LEU A 256 -18.30 -6.20 -18.73
CA LEU A 256 -18.79 -7.10 -17.68
C LEU A 256 -18.70 -8.58 -18.10
N LYS A 257 -19.00 -8.89 -19.37
CA LYS A 257 -18.89 -10.24 -19.92
C LYS A 257 -17.45 -10.77 -19.86
N GLN A 258 -16.49 -9.94 -20.22
CA GLN A 258 -15.06 -10.29 -20.14
C GLN A 258 -14.64 -10.48 -18.68
N ALA A 259 -14.95 -9.53 -17.80
CA ALA A 259 -14.62 -9.61 -16.37
C ALA A 259 -15.11 -10.91 -15.73
N LEU A 260 -16.34 -11.35 -16.06
CA LEU A 260 -16.95 -12.57 -15.56
C LEU A 260 -16.52 -13.84 -16.32
N ASN A 261 -15.66 -13.73 -17.34
CA ASN A 261 -15.34 -14.83 -18.25
C ASN A 261 -16.60 -15.54 -18.81
N GLY A 262 -17.64 -14.76 -19.13
CA GLY A 262 -18.92 -15.25 -19.62
C GLY A 262 -19.76 -16.03 -18.60
N LYS A 263 -19.34 -16.13 -17.34
CA LYS A 263 -20.04 -16.86 -16.28
C LYS A 263 -21.06 -15.98 -15.56
N LYS A 264 -22.02 -16.59 -14.88
CA LYS A 264 -22.91 -15.86 -13.96
C LYS A 264 -22.14 -15.50 -12.69
N PRO A 265 -22.31 -14.29 -12.14
CA PRO A 265 -21.71 -13.93 -10.87
C PRO A 265 -22.30 -14.78 -9.73
N LYS A 266 -21.50 -15.06 -8.71
CA LYS A 266 -21.96 -15.72 -7.48
C LYS A 266 -22.81 -14.77 -6.63
N GLU A 267 -22.41 -13.52 -6.57
CA GLU A 267 -23.05 -12.48 -5.77
C GLU A 267 -23.18 -11.18 -6.58
N LYS A 268 -24.23 -10.41 -6.24
CA LYS A 268 -24.41 -9.02 -6.69
C LYS A 268 -24.87 -8.18 -5.52
N PHE A 269 -24.27 -7.01 -5.37
CA PHE A 269 -24.75 -6.00 -4.43
C PHE A 269 -24.46 -4.59 -4.95
N ALA A 270 -25.05 -3.58 -4.29
CA ALA A 270 -24.86 -2.19 -4.66
C ALA A 270 -24.17 -1.43 -3.55
N VAL A 271 -23.39 -0.42 -3.94
CA VAL A 271 -22.83 0.59 -3.05
C VAL A 271 -23.42 1.95 -3.40
N GLY A 272 -24.16 2.52 -2.46
CA GLY A 272 -24.82 3.81 -2.58
C GLY A 272 -24.52 4.70 -1.36
N GLN A 273 -25.23 5.82 -1.23
CA GLN A 273 -25.07 6.76 -0.13
C GLN A 273 -25.21 6.12 1.26
N LYS A 274 -26.15 5.16 1.40
CA LYS A 274 -26.35 4.44 2.66
C LYS A 274 -25.09 3.67 3.08
N GLN A 275 -24.45 2.98 2.16
CA GLN A 275 -23.24 2.19 2.40
C GLN A 275 -22.05 3.08 2.72
N MET A 276 -21.92 4.23 2.03
CA MET A 276 -20.87 5.21 2.34
C MET A 276 -21.08 5.80 3.73
N LYS A 277 -22.33 6.16 4.07
CA LYS A 277 -22.67 6.67 5.41
C LYS A 277 -22.29 5.68 6.51
N GLU A 278 -22.50 4.38 6.32
CA GLU A 278 -22.10 3.34 7.28
C GLU A 278 -20.62 3.40 7.62
N ILE A 279 -19.76 3.68 6.63
CA ILE A 279 -18.33 3.81 6.88
C ILE A 279 -17.98 5.10 7.61
N TYR A 280 -18.56 6.25 7.22
CA TYR A 280 -18.38 7.51 7.93
C TYR A 280 -18.88 7.42 9.39
N ASP A 281 -19.99 6.75 9.63
CA ASP A 281 -20.54 6.54 10.98
C ASP A 281 -19.65 5.61 11.85
N THR A 282 -18.72 4.86 11.23
CA THR A 282 -17.72 4.06 11.96
C THR A 282 -16.59 4.95 12.51
N TYR A 283 -16.29 6.06 11.83
CA TYR A 283 -15.22 7.00 12.18
C TYR A 283 -15.75 8.44 12.22
N PRO A 284 -16.74 8.71 13.09
CA PRO A 284 -17.44 9.99 13.10
C PRO A 284 -16.56 11.10 13.67
N PRO A 285 -16.85 12.38 13.34
CA PRO A 285 -16.30 13.48 14.09
C PRO A 285 -16.81 13.41 15.54
N THR A 286 -15.93 12.99 16.43
CA THR A 286 -16.23 12.97 17.87
C THR A 286 -16.11 14.39 18.43
N GLY A 287 -16.83 14.70 19.52
CA GLY A 287 -16.77 16.02 20.17
C GLY A 287 -15.41 16.35 20.82
N ASN A 288 -14.41 15.50 20.67
CA ASN A 288 -13.05 15.71 21.13
C ASN A 288 -12.29 16.65 20.19
N ARG A 289 -11.33 17.41 20.73
CA ARG A 289 -10.44 18.22 19.91
C ARG A 289 -9.50 17.33 19.12
N PRO A 290 -9.23 17.62 17.83
CA PRO A 290 -8.23 16.90 17.08
C PRO A 290 -6.85 17.19 17.67
N GLU A 291 -6.09 16.13 17.95
CA GLU A 291 -4.72 16.24 18.45
C GLU A 291 -3.71 16.05 17.32
N ILE A 292 -3.98 15.08 16.44
CA ILE A 292 -3.20 14.82 15.24
C ILE A 292 -4.11 14.92 14.02
N VAL A 293 -3.67 15.65 13.02
CA VAL A 293 -4.25 15.69 11.68
C VAL A 293 -3.18 15.21 10.70
N THR A 294 -3.51 14.29 9.82
CA THR A 294 -2.54 13.77 8.86
C THR A 294 -3.16 13.50 7.51
N LEU A 295 -2.47 13.90 6.45
CA LEU A 295 -2.70 13.45 5.09
C LEU A 295 -1.71 12.31 4.81
N ARG A 296 -2.13 11.12 5.16
CA ARG A 296 -1.33 9.90 5.16
C ARG A 296 -1.27 9.23 3.80
N PHE A 297 -2.29 9.47 2.99
CA PHE A 297 -2.24 9.06 1.61
C PHE A 297 -1.30 9.99 0.85
N PRO A 298 -0.10 9.53 0.39
CA PRO A 298 0.94 10.44 -0.09
C PRO A 298 0.43 11.43 -1.12
N LEU A 299 0.66 12.71 -0.85
CA LEU A 299 0.23 13.77 -1.73
C LEU A 299 0.95 13.67 -3.08
N THR A 300 0.19 13.58 -4.14
CA THR A 300 0.69 13.84 -5.49
C THR A 300 1.01 15.33 -5.65
N VAL A 301 1.71 15.70 -6.72
CA VAL A 301 2.00 17.11 -7.02
C VAL A 301 0.73 17.96 -7.03
N GLN A 302 -0.34 17.43 -7.62
CA GLN A 302 -1.63 18.15 -7.69
C GLN A 302 -2.22 18.39 -6.30
N ARG A 303 -2.25 17.38 -5.43
CA ARG A 303 -2.78 17.51 -4.06
C ARG A 303 -1.88 18.36 -3.18
N LEU A 304 -0.56 18.31 -3.38
CA LEU A 304 0.36 19.22 -2.71
C LEU A 304 -0.01 20.69 -3.00
N TYR A 305 -0.26 21.06 -4.26
CA TYR A 305 -0.71 22.42 -4.60
C TYR A 305 -2.07 22.76 -4.00
N GLN A 306 -2.99 21.82 -3.90
CA GLN A 306 -4.27 22.03 -3.21
C GLN A 306 -4.05 22.36 -1.73
N VAL A 307 -3.24 21.55 -1.02
CA VAL A 307 -2.91 21.79 0.39
C VAL A 307 -2.23 23.14 0.56
N VAL A 308 -1.21 23.45 -0.24
CA VAL A 308 -0.49 24.72 -0.17
C VAL A 308 -1.42 25.91 -0.31
N ARG A 309 -2.33 25.89 -1.28
CA ARG A 309 -3.34 26.99 -1.46
C ARG A 309 -4.26 27.16 -0.26
N LEU A 310 -4.58 26.08 0.44
CA LEU A 310 -5.46 26.11 1.62
C LEU A 310 -4.76 26.68 2.86
N ILE A 311 -3.44 26.51 2.97
CA ILE A 311 -2.66 26.88 4.17
C ILE A 311 -1.79 28.11 3.99
N GLU A 312 -1.52 28.56 2.76
CA GLU A 312 -0.66 29.72 2.51
C GLU A 312 -1.12 30.96 3.27
N GLY A 313 -0.21 31.59 4.02
CA GLY A 313 -0.52 32.75 4.89
C GLY A 313 -1.29 32.42 6.16
N LYS A 314 -1.58 31.15 6.45
CA LYS A 314 -2.28 30.70 7.65
C LYS A 314 -1.35 29.91 8.58
N LYS A 315 -1.83 29.56 9.76
CA LYS A 315 -1.13 28.75 10.75
C LYS A 315 -2.00 27.57 11.20
N VAL A 316 -1.38 26.43 11.35
CA VAL A 316 -1.98 25.30 12.06
C VAL A 316 -2.28 25.70 13.50
N HIS A 317 -3.41 25.27 14.03
CA HIS A 317 -3.80 25.54 15.41
C HIS A 317 -2.76 25.00 16.39
N ASN A 318 -2.44 25.75 17.44
CA ASN A 318 -1.34 25.43 18.36
C ASN A 318 -1.48 24.07 19.06
N ASP A 319 -2.70 23.59 19.25
CA ASP A 319 -2.99 22.31 19.90
C ASP A 319 -3.05 21.13 18.90
N VAL A 320 -2.78 21.37 17.62
CA VAL A 320 -2.87 20.37 16.55
C VAL A 320 -1.49 20.11 15.96
N SER A 321 -1.13 18.86 15.85
CA SER A 321 0.00 18.41 15.02
C SER A 321 -0.50 18.06 13.64
N PHE A 322 -0.06 18.77 12.60
CA PHE A 322 -0.44 18.49 11.21
C PHE A 322 0.75 17.99 10.41
N SER A 323 0.62 16.80 9.82
CA SER A 323 1.64 16.19 8.96
C SER A 323 1.09 15.73 7.62
N VAL A 324 1.94 15.72 6.61
CA VAL A 324 1.63 15.27 5.26
C VAL A 324 2.71 14.33 4.74
N ASP A 325 2.30 13.24 4.12
CA ASP A 325 3.19 12.37 3.35
C ASP A 325 3.25 12.87 1.91
N LEU A 326 4.43 12.82 1.29
CA LEU A 326 4.64 13.28 -0.09
C LEU A 326 5.12 12.12 -0.96
N THR A 327 4.61 12.03 -2.19
CA THR A 327 5.24 11.21 -3.23
C THR A 327 6.63 11.75 -3.56
N LEU A 328 7.51 10.96 -4.15
CA LEU A 328 8.84 11.43 -4.56
C LEU A 328 8.74 12.65 -5.48
N ALA A 329 7.84 12.62 -6.46
CA ALA A 329 7.62 13.74 -7.37
C ALA A 329 7.14 15.00 -6.63
N ALA A 330 6.22 14.84 -5.67
CA ALA A 330 5.74 15.97 -4.86
C ALA A 330 6.84 16.52 -3.95
N LYS A 331 7.69 15.67 -3.36
CA LYS A 331 8.85 16.08 -2.57
C LYS A 331 9.83 16.91 -3.41
N MET A 332 10.20 16.43 -4.60
CA MET A 332 11.10 17.15 -5.50
C MET A 332 10.52 18.53 -5.93
N VAL A 333 9.23 18.57 -6.22
CA VAL A 333 8.53 19.83 -6.57
C VAL A 333 8.48 20.77 -5.36
N ALA A 334 8.15 20.25 -4.17
CA ALA A 334 8.13 21.04 -2.93
C ALA A 334 9.47 21.72 -2.65
N GLU A 335 10.56 20.99 -2.78
CA GLU A 335 11.92 21.51 -2.61
C GLU A 335 12.27 22.56 -3.67
N LYS A 336 12.09 22.20 -4.95
CA LYS A 336 12.49 23.05 -6.09
C LYS A 336 11.75 24.37 -6.15
N PHE A 337 10.46 24.39 -5.82
CA PHE A 337 9.59 25.56 -5.93
C PHE A 337 9.29 26.23 -4.58
N GLY A 338 9.97 25.83 -3.51
CA GLY A 338 9.84 26.46 -2.19
C GLY A 338 8.51 26.17 -1.47
N LEU A 339 7.73 25.20 -1.96
CA LEU A 339 6.44 24.85 -1.35
C LEU A 339 6.63 24.23 0.04
N ARG A 340 7.76 23.55 0.27
CA ARG A 340 8.13 23.02 1.60
C ARG A 340 8.21 24.13 2.63
N LYS A 341 8.78 25.29 2.30
CA LYS A 341 8.83 26.45 3.20
C LYS A 341 7.44 26.97 3.56
N ILE A 342 6.48 26.89 2.64
CA ILE A 342 5.09 27.29 2.90
C ILE A 342 4.46 26.31 3.90
N LEU A 343 4.63 24.99 3.71
CA LEU A 343 4.17 23.97 4.66
C LEU A 343 4.76 24.22 6.05
N GLU A 344 6.07 24.33 6.16
CA GLU A 344 6.80 24.55 7.43
C GLU A 344 6.39 25.88 8.07
N SER A 345 6.25 26.96 7.27
CA SER A 345 5.80 28.25 7.76
C SER A 345 4.39 28.20 8.33
N ALA A 346 3.52 27.34 7.80
CA ALA A 346 2.19 27.11 8.35
C ALA A 346 2.21 26.20 9.59
N GLY A 347 3.32 25.54 9.91
CA GLY A 347 3.42 24.56 10.99
C GLY A 347 3.07 23.14 10.57
N VAL A 348 3.12 22.85 9.27
CA VAL A 348 2.88 21.49 8.73
C VAL A 348 4.20 20.73 8.61
N LEU A 349 4.25 19.53 9.14
CA LEU A 349 5.37 18.61 8.94
C LEU A 349 5.21 17.89 7.59
N ALA A 350 6.12 18.16 6.65
CA ALA A 350 6.29 17.27 5.50
C ALA A 350 7.17 16.09 5.96
N ALA A 351 6.55 14.91 6.12
CA ALA A 351 7.22 13.75 6.68
C ALA A 351 8.36 13.27 5.79
N GLU A 352 9.51 12.96 6.39
CA GLU A 352 10.67 12.40 5.67
C GLU A 352 10.47 10.91 5.35
N THR A 353 9.81 10.20 6.24
CA THR A 353 9.36 8.82 6.03
C THR A 353 7.87 8.72 6.20
N GLN A 354 7.27 7.74 5.55
CA GLN A 354 5.82 7.57 5.55
C GLN A 354 5.26 7.47 6.98
N GLY A 355 4.25 8.30 7.25
CA GLY A 355 3.43 8.24 8.44
C GLY A 355 4.00 8.84 9.69
N GLN A 356 5.13 9.46 9.62
CA GLN A 356 5.66 10.19 10.75
C GLN A 356 4.82 11.44 11.06
N VAL A 357 4.56 11.64 12.34
CA VAL A 357 3.92 12.86 12.85
C VAL A 357 4.77 13.47 13.94
N MET A 358 4.74 14.79 14.05
CA MET A 358 5.31 15.51 15.18
C MET A 358 4.30 15.49 16.33
N TRP A 359 4.66 14.91 17.45
CA TRP A 359 3.80 14.90 18.64
C TRP A 359 4.58 15.34 19.87
N ARG A 360 4.17 16.47 20.47
CA ARG A 360 4.80 17.05 21.68
C ARG A 360 6.33 17.16 21.56
N GLY A 361 6.82 17.60 20.40
CA GLY A 361 8.25 17.76 20.12
C GLY A 361 9.02 16.49 19.77
N LYS A 362 8.34 15.35 19.61
CA LYS A 362 8.92 14.09 19.18
C LYS A 362 8.31 13.67 17.83
N ILE A 363 9.10 13.00 17.00
CA ILE A 363 8.59 12.29 15.83
C ILE A 363 8.14 10.91 16.29
N ILE A 364 6.88 10.56 15.99
CA ILE A 364 6.29 9.26 16.32
C ILE A 364 5.67 8.63 15.06
N ASP A 365 5.53 7.30 15.06
CA ASP A 365 4.66 6.57 14.15
C ASP A 365 3.35 6.26 14.86
N PRO A 366 2.20 6.88 14.47
CA PRO A 366 0.92 6.65 15.13
C PRO A 366 0.45 5.20 15.11
N TRP A 367 0.87 4.41 14.14
CA TRP A 367 0.50 2.99 14.06
C TRP A 367 1.05 2.17 15.22
N VAL A 368 2.15 2.62 15.83
CA VAL A 368 2.84 1.91 16.92
C VAL A 368 2.74 2.68 18.23
N ASP A 369 2.83 3.99 18.15
CA ASP A 369 3.16 4.83 19.30
C ASP A 369 1.96 5.61 19.84
N ALA A 370 0.87 5.76 19.08
CA ALA A 370 -0.21 6.69 19.43
C ALA A 370 -0.73 6.49 20.86
N LYS A 371 -1.11 5.28 21.24
CA LYS A 371 -1.59 4.97 22.59
C LYS A 371 -0.52 5.21 23.65
N ARG A 372 0.69 4.75 23.42
CA ARG A 372 1.84 4.90 24.34
C ARG A 372 2.17 6.36 24.61
N GLU A 373 2.10 7.20 23.59
CA GLU A 373 2.37 8.64 23.67
C GLU A 373 1.16 9.48 24.09
N GLY A 374 0.03 8.83 24.42
CA GLY A 374 -1.15 9.47 24.97
C GLY A 374 -1.96 10.28 23.96
N VAL A 375 -1.92 9.91 22.68
CA VAL A 375 -2.81 10.44 21.64
C VAL A 375 -4.22 9.89 21.87
N ARG A 376 -5.23 10.75 21.75
CA ARG A 376 -6.64 10.37 21.94
C ARG A 376 -7.46 10.49 20.66
N THR A 377 -7.22 11.54 19.87
CA THR A 377 -8.02 11.83 18.68
C THR A 377 -7.14 12.14 17.50
N MET A 378 -7.36 11.40 16.40
CA MET A 378 -6.61 11.57 15.15
C MET A 378 -7.56 11.70 13.96
N VAL A 379 -7.33 12.70 13.12
CA VAL A 379 -8.02 12.95 11.85
C VAL A 379 -7.12 12.54 10.70
N THR A 380 -7.65 11.77 9.75
CA THR A 380 -6.86 11.30 8.60
C THR A 380 -7.72 11.21 7.33
N ASP A 381 -7.06 11.22 6.17
CA ASP A 381 -7.65 10.91 4.87
C ASP A 381 -7.56 9.41 4.52
N SER A 382 -6.95 8.61 5.39
CA SER A 382 -6.61 7.21 5.14
C SER A 382 -7.49 6.25 5.94
N LEU A 383 -8.37 5.53 5.27
CA LEU A 383 -9.14 4.45 5.91
C LEU A 383 -8.27 3.28 6.37
N LYS A 384 -7.09 3.11 5.78
CA LYS A 384 -6.10 2.14 6.27
C LYS A 384 -5.62 2.52 7.67
N ASP A 385 -5.35 3.81 7.90
CA ASP A 385 -4.98 4.33 9.21
C ASP A 385 -6.15 4.27 10.19
N CYS A 386 -7.34 4.65 9.75
CA CYS A 386 -8.54 4.51 10.58
C CYS A 386 -8.68 3.08 11.11
N ASN A 387 -8.51 2.08 10.25
CA ASN A 387 -8.63 0.67 10.65
C ASN A 387 -7.48 0.20 11.56
N ALA A 388 -6.25 0.62 11.29
CA ALA A 388 -5.07 0.18 12.05
C ALA A 388 -4.95 0.87 13.40
N VAL A 389 -5.10 2.20 13.44
CA VAL A 389 -4.88 3.00 14.66
C VAL A 389 -6.05 2.88 15.63
N SER A 390 -7.29 2.71 15.13
CA SER A 390 -8.45 2.48 16.01
C SER A 390 -8.32 1.25 16.91
N GLN A 391 -7.53 0.26 16.49
CA GLN A 391 -7.24 -0.92 17.32
C GLN A 391 -6.43 -0.58 18.57
N GLN A 392 -5.82 0.60 18.65
CA GLN A 392 -5.15 1.12 19.83
C GLN A 392 -6.07 1.92 20.76
N GLU A 393 -7.40 1.89 20.57
CA GLU A 393 -8.38 2.68 21.32
C GLU A 393 -8.21 4.20 21.13
N ILE A 394 -7.80 4.60 19.92
CA ILE A 394 -7.71 6.00 19.48
C ILE A 394 -8.98 6.38 18.74
N ASP A 395 -9.56 7.54 19.05
CA ASP A 395 -10.70 8.10 18.33
C ASP A 395 -10.25 8.54 16.93
N MET A 396 -10.50 7.69 15.94
CA MET A 396 -10.20 7.97 14.54
C MET A 396 -11.35 8.70 13.88
N VAL A 397 -11.04 9.79 13.18
CA VAL A 397 -12.02 10.62 12.47
C VAL A 397 -11.70 10.62 10.98
N LEU A 398 -12.68 10.24 10.17
CA LEU A 398 -12.65 10.34 8.72
C LEU A 398 -13.54 11.48 8.25
N LEU A 399 -12.95 12.46 7.57
CA LEU A 399 -13.69 13.58 6.98
C LEU A 399 -13.88 13.41 5.46
N PRO A 400 -14.95 14.00 4.89
CA PRO A 400 -15.35 13.71 3.51
C PRO A 400 -14.47 14.37 2.43
N SER A 401 -13.60 15.31 2.79
CA SER A 401 -12.74 16.00 1.82
C SER A 401 -11.44 16.52 2.42
N LEU A 402 -10.47 16.75 1.53
CA LEU A 402 -9.18 17.37 1.86
C LEU A 402 -9.36 18.74 2.51
N GLU A 403 -10.29 19.57 1.99
CA GLU A 403 -10.57 20.91 2.50
C GLU A 403 -11.03 20.86 3.95
N LYS A 404 -11.91 19.92 4.28
CA LYS A 404 -12.40 19.73 5.66
C LYS A 404 -11.29 19.28 6.60
N ILE A 405 -10.40 18.40 6.16
CA ILE A 405 -9.26 17.95 6.97
C ILE A 405 -8.31 19.12 7.26
N VAL A 406 -8.00 19.93 6.23
CA VAL A 406 -7.15 21.11 6.41
C VAL A 406 -7.83 22.17 7.28
N GLU A 407 -9.15 22.39 7.13
CA GLU A 407 -9.93 23.31 7.98
C GLU A 407 -9.82 22.93 9.45
N VAL A 408 -9.97 21.64 9.76
CA VAL A 408 -9.80 21.11 11.12
C VAL A 408 -8.40 21.35 11.65
N ALA A 409 -7.36 21.17 10.83
CA ALA A 409 -5.97 21.44 11.24
C ALA A 409 -5.75 22.95 11.56
N LEU A 410 -6.39 23.84 10.82
CA LEU A 410 -6.25 25.29 11.01
C LEU A 410 -7.09 25.82 12.18
N THR A 411 -8.26 25.24 12.43
CA THR A 411 -9.21 25.72 13.45
C THR A 411 -9.08 25.03 14.80
N GLY A 412 -8.51 23.81 14.82
CA GLY A 412 -8.47 22.95 16.01
C GLY A 412 -9.86 22.47 16.45
N ARG A 413 -10.85 22.43 15.54
CA ARG A 413 -12.24 22.08 15.84
C ARG A 413 -12.74 21.00 14.90
N LEU A 414 -13.40 20.01 15.48
CA LEU A 414 -14.23 19.04 14.76
C LEU A 414 -15.66 19.58 14.82
N GLU A 415 -16.12 20.19 13.72
CA GLU A 415 -17.53 20.54 13.60
C GLU A 415 -18.30 19.28 13.16
N ALA A 416 -19.41 19.03 13.88
CA ALA A 416 -20.30 17.89 13.61
C ALA A 416 -21.06 18.07 12.29
#